data_e777d39b8e84352d01965d9b7baa651b
#
_entry.id   e777d39b8e84352d01965d9b7baa651b
#
_cell.length_a   1.000
_cell.length_b   1.000
_cell.length_c   1.000
_cell.angle_alpha   90.00
_cell.angle_beta   90.00
_cell.angle_gamma   90.00
#
_symmetry.space_group_name_H-M   'P 1'
#
loop_
_entity.id
_entity.type
_entity.pdbx_description
1 polymer ?
#
loop_
_entity_poly.entity_id
_entity_poly.type
_entity_poly.pdbx_seq_one_letter_code
_entity_poly.pdbx_strand_id
1 'polypeptide(L)'
;MPKRKKPRKNTRKGPKAARRFKLIDRLVMGFKFTVAIATVMVATGSFILAHDLLTQSDYFGARQLTITGLQRLTKKQVAEQAGVHPGINILSTNLTLARKRLRAHPWIAEAEVSREIPSGLNIVVKEHTALAMVDCGPKYLMNTHGEIFKAWDPSDPKNLPVISGLSLSDLTVYGRAESSQPGGDKERSVPFKAVMRVLQLGEEKGSILPNRVVRRIHVDRQIGLTVHAFDRGKTINLGYSDYAGKYRMLSNLFSYLKRHRSISDFDRIDLNNLQRVVVNPITRASRKSEN
;
A
#
# COMPACT_ATOMS: atom_id res chain seq x y z
N MET A 1 -91.19 -34.71 -54.79
CA MET A 1 -91.41 -33.83 -53.61
C MET A 1 -90.07 -33.46 -53.05
N PRO A 2 -89.63 -32.18 -53.04
CA PRO A 2 -88.33 -31.79 -52.55
C PRO A 2 -88.36 -31.55 -51.06
N LYS A 3 -87.34 -32.08 -50.28
CA LYS A 3 -87.18 -31.90 -48.86
C LYS A 3 -86.71 -30.47 -48.52
N ARG A 4 -87.49 -29.74 -47.76
CA ARG A 4 -87.16 -28.40 -47.21
C ARG A 4 -85.99 -28.53 -46.20
N LYS A 5 -84.89 -27.86 -46.51
CA LYS A 5 -83.76 -27.67 -45.56
C LYS A 5 -84.15 -26.66 -44.46
N LYS A 6 -84.04 -27.06 -43.21
CA LYS A 6 -84.20 -26.16 -42.00
C LYS A 6 -83.13 -25.11 -41.99
N PRO A 7 -83.42 -23.83 -41.61
CA PRO A 7 -82.45 -22.77 -41.54
C PRO A 7 -81.57 -22.95 -40.29
N ARG A 8 -80.21 -22.83 -40.46
CA ARG A 8 -79.25 -22.82 -39.43
C ARG A 8 -79.45 -21.54 -38.55
N LYS A 9 -79.77 -21.69 -37.28
CA LYS A 9 -79.76 -20.57 -36.27
C LYS A 9 -78.36 -20.09 -36.10
N ASN A 10 -78.06 -18.91 -36.62
CA ASN A 10 -76.81 -18.20 -36.41
C ASN A 10 -76.87 -17.47 -35.06
N THR A 11 -76.36 -18.08 -33.96
CA THR A 11 -76.29 -17.48 -32.67
C THR A 11 -75.03 -16.55 -32.62
N ARG A 12 -75.16 -15.38 -33.21
CA ARG A 12 -74.24 -14.28 -32.95
C ARG A 12 -74.38 -13.88 -31.51
N LYS A 13 -73.36 -14.23 -30.65
CA LYS A 13 -73.27 -13.70 -29.27
C LYS A 13 -73.25 -12.18 -29.36
N GLY A 14 -74.26 -11.55 -28.79
CA GLY A 14 -74.45 -10.10 -28.85
C GLY A 14 -73.26 -9.31 -28.21
N PRO A 15 -73.00 -8.06 -28.64
CA PRO A 15 -71.82 -7.25 -28.24
C PRO A 15 -71.77 -6.96 -26.76
N LYS A 16 -72.85 -7.14 -26.01
CA LYS A 16 -72.92 -6.99 -24.56
C LYS A 16 -72.19 -8.11 -23.80
N ALA A 17 -72.18 -9.32 -24.27
CA ALA A 17 -71.46 -10.45 -23.62
C ALA A 17 -69.91 -10.29 -23.79
N ALA A 18 -69.46 -9.88 -24.94
CA ALA A 18 -68.04 -9.62 -25.20
C ALA A 18 -67.46 -8.44 -24.35
N ARG A 19 -68.27 -7.42 -24.06
CA ARG A 19 -67.86 -6.31 -23.17
C ARG A 19 -67.75 -6.76 -21.71
N ARG A 20 -68.65 -7.63 -21.25
CA ARG A 20 -68.61 -8.18 -19.86
C ARG A 20 -67.39 -9.07 -19.65
N PHE A 21 -67.01 -9.92 -20.61
CA PHE A 21 -65.78 -10.71 -20.51
C PHE A 21 -64.51 -9.86 -20.48
N LYS A 22 -64.42 -8.80 -21.29
CA LYS A 22 -63.28 -7.86 -21.23
C LYS A 22 -63.19 -7.07 -19.93
N LEU A 23 -64.31 -6.80 -19.29
CA LEU A 23 -64.38 -6.13 -18.00
C LEU A 23 -63.92 -7.06 -16.88
N ILE A 24 -64.32 -8.32 -16.87
CA ILE A 24 -63.89 -9.34 -15.91
C ILE A 24 -62.39 -9.61 -16.07
N ASP A 25 -61.89 -9.75 -17.30
CA ASP A 25 -60.43 -9.91 -17.54
C ASP A 25 -59.61 -8.73 -17.03
N ARG A 26 -60.11 -7.49 -17.20
CA ARG A 26 -59.45 -6.29 -16.62
C ARG A 26 -59.49 -6.25 -15.12
N LEU A 27 -60.59 -6.66 -14.47
CA LEU A 27 -60.72 -6.76 -13.02
C LEU A 27 -59.81 -7.84 -12.45
N VAL A 28 -59.73 -9.03 -13.09
CA VAL A 28 -58.83 -10.12 -12.71
C VAL A 28 -57.38 -9.71 -12.89
N MET A 29 -57.05 -9.00 -13.96
CA MET A 29 -55.72 -8.47 -14.19
C MET A 29 -55.35 -7.41 -13.16
N GLY A 30 -56.27 -6.47 -12.83
CA GLY A 30 -56.13 -5.48 -11.80
C GLY A 30 -55.87 -6.13 -10.41
N PHE A 31 -56.69 -7.14 -10.08
CA PHE A 31 -56.52 -7.92 -8.85
C PHE A 31 -55.18 -8.62 -8.75
N LYS A 32 -54.70 -9.25 -9.85
CA LYS A 32 -53.36 -9.85 -9.90
C LYS A 32 -52.25 -8.83 -9.64
N PHE A 33 -52.38 -7.63 -10.24
CA PHE A 33 -51.43 -6.54 -10.01
C PHE A 33 -51.45 -6.06 -8.56
N THR A 34 -52.62 -5.88 -7.94
CA THR A 34 -52.69 -5.48 -6.52
C THR A 34 -52.11 -6.53 -5.58
N VAL A 35 -52.38 -7.82 -5.84
CA VAL A 35 -51.81 -8.91 -5.08
C VAL A 35 -50.27 -8.94 -5.26
N ALA A 36 -49.76 -8.77 -6.46
CA ALA A 36 -48.32 -8.72 -6.72
C ALA A 36 -47.65 -7.55 -5.97
N ILE A 37 -48.25 -6.36 -6.01
CA ILE A 37 -47.77 -5.18 -5.29
C ILE A 37 -47.80 -5.44 -3.77
N ALA A 38 -48.87 -5.97 -3.24
CA ALA A 38 -48.99 -6.30 -1.82
C ALA A 38 -47.93 -7.33 -1.37
N THR A 39 -47.68 -8.36 -2.20
CA THR A 39 -46.63 -9.35 -1.93
C THR A 39 -45.23 -8.72 -1.88
N VAL A 40 -44.94 -7.83 -2.84
CA VAL A 40 -43.66 -7.10 -2.86
C VAL A 40 -43.53 -6.19 -1.63
N MET A 41 -44.60 -5.49 -1.22
CA MET A 41 -44.57 -4.64 -0.03
C MET A 41 -44.34 -5.45 1.27
N VAL A 42 -45.02 -6.59 1.40
CA VAL A 42 -44.83 -7.50 2.56
C VAL A 42 -43.39 -8.06 2.57
N ALA A 43 -42.89 -8.52 1.42
CA ALA A 43 -41.55 -9.03 1.32
C ALA A 43 -40.49 -7.96 1.69
N THR A 44 -40.69 -6.73 1.17
CA THR A 44 -39.80 -5.59 1.48
C THR A 44 -39.86 -5.23 2.95
N GLY A 45 -41.05 -5.14 3.54
CA GLY A 45 -41.23 -4.86 4.97
C GLY A 45 -40.58 -5.94 5.86
N SER A 46 -40.79 -7.22 5.51
CA SER A 46 -40.17 -8.33 6.23
C SER A 46 -38.62 -8.30 6.12
N PHE A 47 -38.10 -7.94 4.96
CA PHE A 47 -36.66 -7.79 4.75
C PHE A 47 -36.07 -6.67 5.62
N ILE A 48 -36.74 -5.51 5.67
CA ILE A 48 -36.31 -4.37 6.50
C ILE A 48 -36.30 -4.78 7.98
N LEU A 49 -37.38 -5.40 8.47
CA LEU A 49 -37.46 -5.85 9.86
C LEU A 49 -36.36 -6.90 10.19
N ALA A 50 -36.14 -7.85 9.30
CA ALA A 50 -35.10 -8.84 9.49
C ALA A 50 -33.70 -8.20 9.50
N HIS A 51 -33.46 -7.24 8.61
CA HIS A 51 -32.22 -6.48 8.58
C HIS A 51 -31.99 -5.70 9.88
N ASP A 52 -33.00 -5.01 10.38
CA ASP A 52 -32.90 -4.23 11.63
C ASP A 52 -32.66 -5.14 12.83
N LEU A 53 -33.37 -6.27 12.94
CA LEU A 53 -33.15 -7.25 13.99
C LEU A 53 -31.73 -7.82 13.99
N LEU A 54 -31.18 -8.12 12.82
CA LEU A 54 -29.82 -8.65 12.70
C LEU A 54 -28.75 -7.59 12.99
N THR A 55 -28.94 -6.36 12.49
CA THR A 55 -27.95 -5.28 12.65
C THR A 55 -27.97 -4.63 14.04
N GLN A 56 -29.07 -4.72 14.78
CA GLN A 56 -29.20 -4.22 16.15
C GLN A 56 -28.99 -5.28 17.23
N SER A 57 -28.92 -6.57 16.84
CA SER A 57 -28.72 -7.66 17.78
C SER A 57 -27.33 -7.68 18.39
N ASP A 58 -27.24 -7.75 19.72
CA ASP A 58 -26.00 -7.95 20.48
C ASP A 58 -25.31 -9.29 20.18
N TYR A 59 -26.04 -10.23 19.56
CA TYR A 59 -25.50 -11.53 19.15
C TYR A 59 -24.35 -11.38 18.14
N PHE A 60 -24.45 -10.38 17.25
CA PHE A 60 -23.43 -10.05 16.26
C PHE A 60 -22.49 -8.91 16.70
N GLY A 61 -22.53 -8.56 17.98
CA GLY A 61 -21.56 -7.62 18.57
C GLY A 61 -20.15 -8.19 18.54
N ALA A 62 -19.17 -7.41 18.09
CA ALA A 62 -17.76 -7.80 18.00
C ALA A 62 -17.19 -8.08 19.41
N ARG A 63 -17.21 -9.34 19.85
CA ARG A 63 -16.60 -9.80 21.10
C ARG A 63 -15.11 -10.08 20.92
N GLN A 64 -14.71 -10.51 19.73
CA GLN A 64 -13.33 -10.78 19.37
C GLN A 64 -12.87 -9.85 18.27
N LEU A 65 -11.89 -9.00 18.58
CA LEU A 65 -11.21 -8.14 17.63
C LEU A 65 -9.76 -8.64 17.49
N THR A 66 -9.51 -9.41 16.44
CA THR A 66 -8.18 -9.94 16.12
C THR A 66 -7.46 -8.95 15.21
N ILE A 67 -6.30 -8.44 15.62
CA ILE A 67 -5.48 -7.54 14.81
C ILE A 67 -4.07 -8.12 14.73
N THR A 68 -3.61 -8.38 13.51
CA THR A 68 -2.32 -9.02 13.21
C THR A 68 -1.49 -8.20 12.23
N GLY A 69 -0.18 -8.51 12.14
CA GLY A 69 0.76 -7.85 11.23
C GLY A 69 1.35 -6.55 11.75
N LEU A 70 1.16 -6.24 13.03
CA LEU A 70 1.67 -5.04 13.68
C LEU A 70 3.17 -5.15 13.99
N GLN A 71 3.92 -4.10 13.70
CA GLN A 71 5.33 -3.94 14.06
C GLN A 71 5.55 -2.66 14.87
N ARG A 72 4.98 -1.56 14.43
CA ARG A 72 5.11 -0.23 15.01
C ARG A 72 3.82 0.27 15.62
N LEU A 73 2.71 0.02 14.94
CA LEU A 73 1.39 0.46 15.39
C LEU A 73 0.85 -0.41 16.50
N THR A 74 0.09 0.18 17.40
CA THR A 74 -0.64 -0.55 18.45
C THR A 74 -2.00 -1.03 17.97
N LYS A 75 -2.51 -2.12 18.55
CA LYS A 75 -3.87 -2.60 18.26
C LYS A 75 -4.93 -1.50 18.43
N LYS A 76 -4.76 -0.66 19.47
CA LYS A 76 -5.68 0.45 19.74
C LYS A 76 -5.70 1.47 18.59
N GLN A 77 -4.52 1.91 18.14
CA GLN A 77 -4.41 2.86 17.02
C GLN A 77 -5.05 2.32 15.73
N VAL A 78 -4.82 1.03 15.44
CA VAL A 78 -5.41 0.40 14.24
C VAL A 78 -6.92 0.27 14.36
N ALA A 79 -7.46 -0.09 15.53
CA ALA A 79 -8.90 -0.16 15.76
C ALA A 79 -9.57 1.22 15.64
N GLU A 80 -8.98 2.25 16.24
CA GLU A 80 -9.45 3.64 16.14
C GLU A 80 -9.41 4.14 14.69
N GLN A 81 -8.30 3.87 13.98
CA GLN A 81 -8.15 4.25 12.58
C GLN A 81 -9.19 3.56 11.68
N ALA A 82 -9.48 2.28 11.92
CA ALA A 82 -10.52 1.53 11.22
C ALA A 82 -11.93 2.05 11.54
N GLY A 83 -12.11 2.71 12.68
CA GLY A 83 -13.40 3.11 13.23
C GLY A 83 -14.18 1.91 13.78
N VAL A 84 -13.47 0.93 14.36
CA VAL A 84 -14.05 -0.24 14.99
C VAL A 84 -13.73 -0.25 16.48
N HIS A 85 -14.71 -0.68 17.28
CA HIS A 85 -14.58 -0.81 18.73
C HIS A 85 -15.21 -2.11 19.21
N PRO A 86 -14.80 -2.64 20.36
CA PRO A 86 -15.47 -3.79 20.95
C PRO A 86 -16.97 -3.54 21.11
N GLY A 87 -17.80 -4.54 20.81
CA GLY A 87 -19.25 -4.44 20.85
C GLY A 87 -19.92 -3.90 19.58
N ILE A 88 -19.17 -3.36 18.61
CA ILE A 88 -19.76 -2.92 17.34
C ILE A 88 -20.37 -4.12 16.61
N ASN A 89 -21.59 -3.95 16.06
CA ASN A 89 -22.21 -5.01 15.30
C ASN A 89 -21.45 -5.26 14.00
N ILE A 90 -20.94 -6.50 13.82
CA ILE A 90 -20.10 -6.88 12.67
C ILE A 90 -20.85 -6.83 11.34
N LEU A 91 -22.18 -7.05 11.35
CA LEU A 91 -23.00 -7.01 10.13
C LEU A 91 -23.24 -5.57 9.66
N SER A 92 -23.42 -4.64 10.59
CA SER A 92 -23.60 -3.20 10.28
C SER A 92 -22.27 -2.51 9.92
N THR A 93 -21.12 -3.09 10.30
CA THR A 93 -19.79 -2.52 10.04
C THR A 93 -19.46 -2.53 8.53
N ASN A 94 -19.17 -1.35 7.98
CA ASN A 94 -18.73 -1.23 6.60
C ASN A 94 -17.23 -1.56 6.45
N LEU A 95 -16.92 -2.80 6.04
CA LEU A 95 -15.55 -3.29 5.91
C LEU A 95 -14.75 -2.52 4.85
N THR A 96 -15.40 -2.08 3.77
CA THR A 96 -14.75 -1.31 2.71
C THR A 96 -14.30 0.05 3.23
N LEU A 97 -15.13 0.70 4.02
CA LEU A 97 -14.80 1.98 4.66
C LEU A 97 -13.68 1.80 5.70
N ALA A 98 -13.75 0.77 6.52
CA ALA A 98 -12.71 0.44 7.50
C ALA A 98 -11.36 0.21 6.82
N ARG A 99 -11.33 -0.58 5.74
CA ARG A 99 -10.13 -0.81 4.92
C ARG A 99 -9.61 0.50 4.31
N LYS A 100 -10.48 1.35 3.78
CA LYS A 100 -10.10 2.66 3.21
C LYS A 100 -9.48 3.56 4.28
N ARG A 101 -10.05 3.60 5.48
CA ARG A 101 -9.51 4.38 6.61
C ARG A 101 -8.15 3.88 7.05
N LEU A 102 -7.96 2.55 7.14
CA LEU A 102 -6.67 1.96 7.47
C LEU A 102 -5.61 2.33 6.45
N ARG A 103 -5.91 2.20 5.15
CA ARG A 103 -4.98 2.56 4.07
C ARG A 103 -4.65 4.05 3.98
N ALA A 104 -5.47 4.90 4.59
CA ALA A 104 -5.17 6.33 4.71
C ALA A 104 -4.11 6.63 5.79
N HIS A 105 -3.78 5.66 6.66
CA HIS A 105 -2.72 5.82 7.64
C HIS A 105 -1.35 5.66 6.97
N PRO A 106 -0.42 6.63 7.10
CA PRO A 106 0.84 6.62 6.34
C PRO A 106 1.70 5.37 6.54
N TRP A 107 1.67 4.75 7.71
CA TRP A 107 2.44 3.55 8.02
C TRP A 107 1.81 2.25 7.51
N ILE A 108 0.58 2.26 7.02
CA ILE A 108 -0.11 1.05 6.55
C ILE A 108 0.03 0.92 5.03
N ALA A 109 0.78 -0.08 4.59
CA ALA A 109 0.93 -0.43 3.18
C ALA A 109 -0.30 -1.18 2.68
N GLU A 110 -0.74 -2.19 3.41
CA GLU A 110 -1.88 -3.00 3.04
C GLU A 110 -2.75 -3.24 4.26
N ALA A 111 -4.07 -3.32 4.05
CA ALA A 111 -5.02 -3.65 5.09
C ALA A 111 -6.12 -4.56 4.53
N GLU A 112 -6.41 -5.61 5.26
CA GLU A 112 -7.53 -6.50 5.01
C GLU A 112 -8.43 -6.52 6.25
N VAL A 113 -9.73 -6.45 6.04
CA VAL A 113 -10.73 -6.52 7.11
C VAL A 113 -11.75 -7.56 6.72
N SER A 114 -11.97 -8.54 7.59
CA SER A 114 -12.90 -9.65 7.40
C SER A 114 -13.74 -9.89 8.64
N ARG A 115 -14.94 -10.48 8.44
CA ARG A 115 -15.81 -10.90 9.53
C ARG A 115 -15.55 -12.34 9.88
N GLU A 116 -15.53 -12.64 11.17
CA GLU A 116 -15.56 -13.99 11.72
C GLU A 116 -16.88 -14.20 12.44
N ILE A 117 -17.85 -14.80 11.73
CA ILE A 117 -19.20 -15.04 12.26
C ILE A 117 -19.13 -16.02 13.43
N PRO A 118 -19.89 -15.79 14.54
CA PRO A 118 -20.96 -14.80 14.65
C PRO A 118 -20.53 -13.43 15.22
N SER A 119 -19.40 -13.29 15.90
CA SER A 119 -19.07 -12.12 16.72
C SER A 119 -17.59 -11.72 16.65
N GLY A 120 -16.90 -12.05 15.57
CA GLY A 120 -15.50 -11.72 15.33
C GLY A 120 -15.28 -10.71 14.22
N LEU A 121 -14.24 -9.89 14.38
CA LEU A 121 -13.68 -9.03 13.34
C LEU A 121 -12.18 -9.28 13.28
N ASN A 122 -11.69 -9.64 12.09
CA ASN A 122 -10.28 -9.87 11.85
C ASN A 122 -9.71 -8.75 10.96
N ILE A 123 -8.64 -8.11 11.43
CA ILE A 123 -7.91 -7.06 10.72
C ILE A 123 -6.47 -7.54 10.54
N VAL A 124 -6.06 -7.68 9.30
CA VAL A 124 -4.68 -7.98 8.93
C VAL A 124 -4.08 -6.74 8.30
N VAL A 125 -3.01 -6.22 8.89
CA VAL A 125 -2.29 -5.07 8.34
C VAL A 125 -0.86 -5.47 7.97
N LYS A 126 -0.33 -4.80 6.94
CA LYS A 126 1.07 -4.84 6.59
C LYS A 126 1.60 -3.42 6.65
N GLU A 127 2.56 -3.21 7.53
CA GLU A 127 3.17 -1.90 7.70
C GLU A 127 4.28 -1.67 6.69
N HIS A 128 4.52 -0.41 6.33
CA HIS A 128 5.69 -0.01 5.56
C HIS A 128 6.97 -0.23 6.35
N THR A 129 7.97 -0.80 5.70
CA THR A 129 9.34 -0.84 6.22
C THR A 129 10.10 0.34 5.63
N ALA A 130 10.53 1.27 6.49
CA ALA A 130 11.33 2.41 6.08
C ALA A 130 12.76 1.94 5.79
N LEU A 131 13.22 2.16 4.55
CA LEU A 131 14.56 1.80 4.07
C LEU A 131 15.53 2.98 4.18
N ALA A 132 15.09 4.17 3.82
CA ALA A 132 15.90 5.37 3.82
C ALA A 132 15.05 6.63 4.02
N MET A 133 15.72 7.74 4.33
CA MET A 133 15.14 9.07 4.34
C MET A 133 15.61 9.81 3.10
N VAL A 134 14.71 10.46 2.36
CA VAL A 134 15.04 11.27 1.18
C VAL A 134 14.91 12.74 1.54
N ASP A 135 15.97 13.49 1.31
CA ASP A 135 16.07 14.94 1.54
C ASP A 135 15.97 15.66 0.20
N CYS A 136 14.80 16.24 -0.05
CA CYS A 136 14.50 17.08 -1.22
C CYS A 136 14.12 18.51 -0.78
N GLY A 137 14.68 18.98 0.34
CA GLY A 137 14.25 20.15 1.10
C GLY A 137 13.39 19.68 2.27
N PRO A 138 12.12 19.32 2.08
CA PRO A 138 11.40 18.47 3.04
C PRO A 138 11.98 17.06 3.04
N LYS A 139 11.98 16.41 4.22
CA LYS A 139 12.44 15.03 4.39
C LYS A 139 11.27 14.06 4.32
N TYR A 140 11.47 12.95 3.61
CA TYR A 140 10.45 11.91 3.42
C TYR A 140 11.00 10.54 3.77
N LEU A 141 10.14 9.64 4.20
CA LEU A 141 10.46 8.23 4.38
C LEU A 141 10.18 7.47 3.09
N MET A 142 11.14 6.64 2.70
CA MET A 142 11.09 5.78 1.53
C MET A 142 11.07 4.32 1.97
N ASN A 143 10.19 3.51 1.36
CA ASN A 143 10.07 2.08 1.64
C ASN A 143 11.07 1.24 0.82
N THR A 144 11.07 -0.08 1.04
CA THR A 144 11.93 -1.04 0.34
C THR A 144 11.67 -1.14 -1.16
N HIS A 145 10.50 -0.68 -1.64
CA HIS A 145 10.17 -0.60 -3.06
C HIS A 145 10.64 0.71 -3.72
N GLY A 146 11.22 1.62 -2.93
CA GLY A 146 11.66 2.93 -3.41
C GLY A 146 10.52 3.94 -3.58
N GLU A 147 9.45 3.79 -2.82
CA GLU A 147 8.31 4.70 -2.83
C GLU A 147 8.29 5.56 -1.57
N ILE A 148 8.00 6.84 -1.74
CA ILE A 148 7.75 7.72 -0.60
C ILE A 148 6.36 7.46 -0.06
N PHE A 149 6.27 7.18 1.24
CA PHE A 149 4.99 6.87 1.89
C PHE A 149 4.61 7.87 3.00
N LYS A 150 5.57 8.63 3.55
CA LYS A 150 5.31 9.58 4.64
C LYS A 150 6.32 10.72 4.63
N ALA A 151 5.88 11.95 4.96
CA ALA A 151 6.80 13.01 5.39
C ALA A 151 7.41 12.62 6.74
N TRP A 152 8.73 12.81 6.89
CA TRP A 152 9.43 12.47 8.10
C TRP A 152 9.03 13.37 9.28
N ASP A 153 8.88 12.78 10.43
CA ASP A 153 8.55 13.43 11.69
C ASP A 153 9.58 13.03 12.77
N PRO A 154 9.88 13.86 13.81
CA PRO A 154 10.83 13.52 14.88
C PRO A 154 10.55 12.23 15.65
N SER A 155 9.31 11.74 15.62
CA SER A 155 8.92 10.44 16.21
C SER A 155 9.28 9.23 15.34
N ASP A 156 9.64 9.46 14.07
CA ASP A 156 10.01 8.42 13.13
C ASP A 156 11.45 7.92 13.35
N PRO A 157 11.85 6.77 12.77
CA PRO A 157 13.20 6.24 12.88
C PRO A 157 14.26 7.26 12.43
N LYS A 158 15.28 7.47 13.27
CA LYS A 158 16.38 8.41 12.99
C LYS A 158 17.62 7.73 12.39
N ASN A 159 17.73 6.41 12.56
CA ASN A 159 18.91 5.63 12.16
C ASN A 159 18.77 5.08 10.71
N LEU A 160 18.27 5.91 9.81
CA LEU A 160 18.12 5.56 8.40
C LEU A 160 19.15 6.33 7.56
N PRO A 161 19.68 5.74 6.48
CA PRO A 161 20.47 6.46 5.50
C PRO A 161 19.72 7.68 4.96
N VAL A 162 20.37 8.84 4.89
CA VAL A 162 19.79 10.05 4.27
C VAL A 162 20.25 10.14 2.83
N ILE A 163 19.32 10.17 1.90
CA ILE A 163 19.60 10.33 0.47
C ILE A 163 19.42 11.81 0.13
N SER A 164 20.40 12.42 -0.50
CA SER A 164 20.36 13.83 -0.97
C SER A 164 20.79 13.93 -2.43
N GLY A 165 20.35 15.01 -3.13
CA GLY A 165 20.68 15.24 -4.54
C GLY A 165 19.69 14.60 -5.53
N LEU A 166 18.66 13.89 -5.05
CA LEU A 166 17.52 13.51 -5.85
C LEU A 166 16.49 14.65 -5.91
N SER A 167 15.79 14.76 -7.03
CA SER A 167 14.63 15.65 -7.18
C SER A 167 13.32 14.87 -6.93
N LEU A 168 12.24 15.58 -6.62
CA LEU A 168 10.91 14.97 -6.46
C LEU A 168 10.44 14.24 -7.73
N SER A 169 10.91 14.67 -8.91
CA SER A 169 10.60 13.99 -10.18
C SER A 169 11.24 12.61 -10.32
N ASP A 170 12.29 12.32 -9.56
CA ASP A 170 12.96 11.02 -9.55
C ASP A 170 12.22 9.98 -8.69
N LEU A 171 11.26 10.42 -7.89
CA LEU A 171 10.63 9.66 -6.82
C LEU A 171 9.20 9.24 -7.18
N THR A 172 8.79 8.09 -6.66
CA THR A 172 7.41 7.60 -6.74
C THR A 172 6.75 7.76 -5.38
N VAL A 173 5.53 8.31 -5.34
CA VAL A 173 4.75 8.47 -4.10
C VAL A 173 3.77 7.31 -3.99
N TYR A 174 3.82 6.60 -2.86
CA TYR A 174 2.92 5.50 -2.58
C TYR A 174 1.45 5.97 -2.52
N GLY A 175 0.55 5.18 -3.08
CA GLY A 175 -0.90 5.45 -3.04
C GLY A 175 -1.37 6.60 -3.93
N ARG A 176 -0.48 7.28 -4.63
CA ARG A 176 -0.88 8.15 -5.72
C ARG A 176 -1.25 7.25 -6.89
N ALA A 177 -2.54 6.95 -7.02
CA ALA A 177 -3.07 6.25 -8.17
C ALA A 177 -2.51 6.94 -9.41
N GLU A 178 -1.86 6.14 -10.25
CA GLU A 178 -1.43 6.56 -11.56
C GLU A 178 -2.62 7.22 -12.22
N SER A 179 -2.57 8.54 -12.34
CA SER A 179 -3.49 9.26 -13.17
C SER A 179 -3.26 8.78 -14.60
N SER A 180 -4.04 7.76 -14.96
CA SER A 180 -4.53 7.53 -16.32
C SER A 180 -3.54 7.76 -17.45
N GLN A 181 -2.53 6.87 -17.58
CA GLN A 181 -2.06 6.48 -18.90
C GLN A 181 -1.68 4.99 -18.84
N PRO A 182 -2.36 4.10 -19.60
CA PRO A 182 -1.92 2.72 -19.75
C PRO A 182 -0.63 2.75 -20.59
N GLY A 183 0.52 2.44 -19.97
CA GLY A 183 1.81 2.35 -20.64
C GLY A 183 2.94 3.18 -20.04
N GLY A 184 2.76 3.80 -18.89
CA GLY A 184 3.78 4.60 -18.25
C GLY A 184 4.42 3.93 -17.05
N ASP A 185 5.19 2.85 -17.22
CA ASP A 185 6.36 2.64 -16.38
C ASP A 185 7.25 3.88 -16.59
N LYS A 186 7.07 4.92 -15.76
CA LYS A 186 8.05 6.03 -15.72
C LYS A 186 9.37 5.36 -15.41
N GLU A 187 10.18 5.22 -16.45
CA GLU A 187 11.50 4.65 -16.32
C GLU A 187 12.22 5.42 -15.22
N ARG A 188 12.43 4.74 -14.07
CA ARG A 188 13.07 5.35 -12.91
C ARG A 188 14.40 5.92 -13.35
N SER A 189 14.70 7.16 -12.94
CA SER A 189 15.93 7.85 -13.36
C SER A 189 17.17 7.03 -13.01
N VAL A 190 18.23 7.17 -13.80
CA VAL A 190 19.50 6.47 -13.56
C VAL A 190 20.03 6.73 -12.13
N PRO A 191 20.02 8.00 -11.62
CA PRO A 191 20.39 8.28 -10.23
C PRO A 191 19.58 7.53 -9.20
N PHE A 192 18.27 7.42 -9.38
CA PHE A 192 17.40 6.70 -8.46
C PHE A 192 17.66 5.18 -8.47
N LYS A 193 17.81 4.59 -9.67
CA LYS A 193 18.19 3.17 -9.83
C LYS A 193 19.50 2.87 -9.13
N ALA A 194 20.48 3.78 -9.24
CA ALA A 194 21.78 3.68 -8.60
C ALA A 194 21.67 3.64 -7.06
N VAL A 195 20.92 4.58 -6.48
CA VAL A 195 20.65 4.62 -5.03
C VAL A 195 20.00 3.32 -4.55
N MET A 196 18.94 2.89 -5.23
CA MET A 196 18.23 1.67 -4.87
C MET A 196 19.15 0.44 -4.91
N ARG A 197 20.03 0.36 -5.91
CA ARG A 197 20.99 -0.74 -6.02
C ARG A 197 21.99 -0.76 -4.84
N VAL A 198 22.50 0.39 -4.45
CA VAL A 198 23.39 0.52 -3.28
C VAL A 198 22.68 0.14 -1.99
N LEU A 199 21.44 0.60 -1.79
CA LEU A 199 20.65 0.23 -0.61
C LEU A 199 20.33 -1.26 -0.57
N GLN A 200 20.01 -1.90 -1.71
CA GLN A 200 19.79 -3.35 -1.80
C GLN A 200 21.04 -4.13 -1.43
N LEU A 201 22.20 -3.75 -1.96
CA LEU A 201 23.48 -4.35 -1.58
C LEU A 201 23.79 -4.15 -0.09
N GLY A 202 23.34 -3.05 0.48
CA GLY A 202 23.45 -2.76 1.93
C GLY A 202 22.54 -3.64 2.80
N GLU A 203 21.45 -4.21 2.26
CA GLU A 203 20.58 -5.16 2.97
C GLU A 203 21.08 -6.60 2.91
N GLU A 204 21.95 -6.92 2.00
CA GLU A 204 22.49 -8.29 1.86
C GLU A 204 23.24 -8.71 3.13
N LYS A 205 23.01 -9.95 3.57
CA LYS A 205 23.73 -10.52 4.73
C LYS A 205 25.24 -10.55 4.47
N GLY A 206 26.00 -9.91 5.36
CA GLY A 206 27.44 -9.81 5.22
C GLY A 206 27.93 -8.67 4.32
N SER A 207 27.05 -7.77 3.91
CA SER A 207 27.43 -6.57 3.15
C SER A 207 28.56 -5.80 3.82
N ILE A 208 29.53 -5.32 3.04
CA ILE A 208 30.64 -4.52 3.53
C ILE A 208 30.20 -3.10 3.95
N LEU A 209 29.10 -2.61 3.35
CA LEU A 209 28.44 -1.34 3.69
C LEU A 209 26.97 -1.60 4.02
N PRO A 210 26.65 -2.23 5.15
CA PRO A 210 25.26 -2.42 5.54
C PRO A 210 24.59 -1.07 5.79
N ASN A 211 23.30 -0.95 5.44
CA ASN A 211 22.55 0.32 5.54
C ASN A 211 22.64 0.98 6.92
N ARG A 212 22.79 0.20 7.99
CA ARG A 212 22.97 0.71 9.36
C ARG A 212 24.24 1.53 9.60
N VAL A 213 25.29 1.34 8.79
CA VAL A 213 26.54 2.12 8.91
C VAL A 213 26.60 3.27 7.92
N VAL A 214 25.69 3.29 6.94
CA VAL A 214 25.56 4.39 5.98
C VAL A 214 24.80 5.53 6.63
N ARG A 215 25.42 6.71 6.66
CA ARG A 215 24.81 7.93 7.20
C ARG A 215 24.11 8.74 6.13
N ARG A 216 24.79 8.90 4.98
CA ARG A 216 24.27 9.68 3.85
C ARG A 216 24.73 9.09 2.53
N ILE A 217 23.86 9.14 1.54
CA ILE A 217 24.14 8.88 0.14
C ILE A 217 23.88 10.20 -0.60
N HIS A 218 24.92 10.84 -1.08
CA HIS A 218 24.78 12.02 -1.92
C HIS A 218 24.82 11.62 -3.40
N VAL A 219 23.86 12.12 -4.15
CA VAL A 219 23.69 11.84 -5.57
C VAL A 219 24.09 13.07 -6.36
N ASP A 220 25.14 12.95 -7.14
CA ASP A 220 25.50 13.93 -8.16
C ASP A 220 25.18 13.34 -9.53
N ARG A 221 24.49 14.11 -10.38
CA ARG A 221 24.03 13.61 -11.70
C ARG A 221 25.17 13.37 -12.68
N GLN A 222 26.31 14.01 -12.50
CA GLN A 222 27.48 13.89 -13.36
C GLN A 222 28.53 12.93 -12.80
N ILE A 223 28.78 13.02 -11.51
CA ILE A 223 29.85 12.26 -10.83
C ILE A 223 29.36 10.90 -10.33
N GLY A 224 28.09 10.81 -9.91
CA GLY A 224 27.49 9.59 -9.37
C GLY A 224 27.30 9.63 -7.86
N LEU A 225 27.37 8.47 -7.23
CA LEU A 225 27.07 8.30 -5.82
C LEU A 225 28.30 8.51 -4.94
N THR A 226 28.15 9.32 -3.90
CA THR A 226 29.09 9.46 -2.80
C THR A 226 28.40 8.97 -1.51
N VAL A 227 28.98 7.99 -0.85
CA VAL A 227 28.48 7.41 0.39
C VAL A 227 29.31 7.90 1.57
N HIS A 228 28.64 8.50 2.54
CA HIS A 228 29.23 8.82 3.86
C HIS A 228 28.82 7.71 4.83
N ALA A 229 29.80 6.97 5.32
CA ALA A 229 29.56 5.81 6.16
C ALA A 229 30.48 5.80 7.40
N PHE A 230 30.12 4.94 8.37
CA PHE A 230 30.82 4.77 9.65
C PHE A 230 30.78 6.01 10.58
N ASP A 231 31.18 5.82 11.82
CA ASP A 231 31.02 6.84 12.87
C ASP A 231 31.82 8.13 12.66
N ARG A 232 32.91 8.05 11.89
CA ARG A 232 33.77 9.21 11.57
C ARG A 232 33.46 9.84 10.19
N GLY A 233 32.30 9.52 9.60
CA GLY A 233 31.87 10.13 8.34
C GLY A 233 32.79 9.87 7.13
N LYS A 234 33.38 8.66 7.06
CA LYS A 234 34.26 8.28 5.96
C LYS A 234 33.55 8.40 4.63
N THR A 235 34.22 8.96 3.65
CA THR A 235 33.67 9.23 2.33
C THR A 235 34.09 8.15 1.34
N ILE A 236 33.12 7.55 0.64
CA ILE A 236 33.36 6.53 -0.39
C ILE A 236 32.69 7.00 -1.69
N ASN A 237 33.50 7.37 -2.66
CA ASN A 237 33.03 7.74 -3.99
C ASN A 237 32.79 6.47 -4.80
N LEU A 238 31.51 6.14 -5.02
CA LEU A 238 31.11 4.97 -5.82
C LEU A 238 30.94 5.32 -7.30
N GLY A 239 30.64 6.58 -7.64
CA GLY A 239 30.29 6.95 -9.00
C GLY A 239 29.03 6.23 -9.50
N TYR A 240 28.98 5.99 -10.84
CA TYR A 240 27.95 5.17 -11.48
C TYR A 240 28.51 3.80 -11.88
N SER A 241 27.63 2.82 -12.12
CA SER A 241 27.90 1.47 -12.60
C SER A 241 28.65 0.53 -11.64
N ASP A 242 28.55 -0.77 -11.91
CA ASP A 242 29.22 -1.90 -11.25
C ASP A 242 29.32 -1.82 -9.71
N TYR A 243 28.22 -1.53 -9.05
CA TYR A 243 28.18 -1.45 -7.58
C TYR A 243 28.58 -2.76 -6.90
N ALA A 244 28.21 -3.92 -7.50
CA ALA A 244 28.59 -5.23 -6.96
C ALA A 244 30.12 -5.45 -7.01
N GLY A 245 30.77 -5.07 -8.10
CA GLY A 245 32.24 -5.09 -8.22
C GLY A 245 32.89 -4.15 -7.20
N LYS A 246 32.36 -2.96 -7.03
CA LYS A 246 32.84 -1.95 -6.07
C LYS A 246 32.73 -2.43 -4.61
N TYR A 247 31.62 -3.10 -4.26
CA TYR A 247 31.45 -3.69 -2.93
C TYR A 247 32.46 -4.82 -2.68
N ARG A 248 32.72 -5.68 -3.69
CA ARG A 248 33.78 -6.70 -3.58
C ARG A 248 35.17 -6.06 -3.44
N MET A 249 35.46 -5.02 -4.20
CA MET A 249 36.72 -4.28 -4.10
C MET A 249 36.90 -3.65 -2.72
N LEU A 250 35.85 -3.04 -2.16
CA LEU A 250 35.86 -2.52 -0.77
C LEU A 250 36.16 -3.63 0.25
N SER A 251 35.55 -4.81 0.08
CA SER A 251 35.80 -5.94 0.98
C SER A 251 37.26 -6.37 0.95
N ASN A 252 37.84 -6.48 -0.25
CA ASN A 252 39.25 -6.80 -0.42
C ASN A 252 40.17 -5.72 0.18
N LEU A 253 39.85 -4.46 -0.09
CA LEU A 253 40.59 -3.32 0.43
C LEU A 253 40.56 -3.28 1.96
N PHE A 254 39.42 -3.42 2.59
CA PHE A 254 39.32 -3.44 4.05
C PHE A 254 40.05 -4.61 4.68
N SER A 255 40.04 -5.77 4.01
CA SER A 255 40.83 -6.93 4.42
C SER A 255 42.34 -6.66 4.31
N TYR A 256 42.78 -5.96 3.29
CA TYR A 256 44.16 -5.53 3.09
C TYR A 256 44.57 -4.49 4.18
N LEU A 257 43.78 -3.44 4.38
CA LEU A 257 44.06 -2.39 5.37
C LEU A 257 44.12 -2.97 6.80
N LYS A 258 43.31 -3.95 7.11
CA LYS A 258 43.32 -4.62 8.42
C LYS A 258 44.61 -5.41 8.66
N ARG A 259 45.19 -5.98 7.60
CA ARG A 259 46.47 -6.73 7.71
C ARG A 259 47.69 -5.82 7.76
N HIS A 260 47.63 -4.67 7.09
CA HIS A 260 48.74 -3.72 7.00
C HIS A 260 48.50 -2.55 7.91
N ARG A 261 49.09 -2.61 9.14
CA ARG A 261 48.92 -1.58 10.20
C ARG A 261 49.42 -0.18 9.83
N SER A 262 50.15 -0.01 8.74
CA SER A 262 50.70 1.29 8.29
C SER A 262 49.64 2.25 7.77
N ILE A 263 48.50 1.74 7.31
CA ILE A 263 47.34 2.54 6.89
C ILE A 263 46.12 2.04 7.68
N SER A 264 46.10 2.41 8.98
CA SER A 264 45.06 1.91 9.88
C SER A 264 43.72 2.65 9.77
N ASP A 265 43.72 3.82 9.12
CA ASP A 265 42.51 4.64 8.98
C ASP A 265 42.57 5.48 7.71
N PHE A 266 41.39 5.76 7.14
CA PHE A 266 41.22 6.55 5.89
C PHE A 266 40.11 7.56 6.05
N ASP A 267 40.21 8.65 5.32
CA ASP A 267 39.17 9.68 5.20
C ASP A 267 38.30 9.44 3.97
N ARG A 268 38.94 9.15 2.83
CA ARG A 268 38.24 8.99 1.56
C ARG A 268 38.78 7.79 0.78
N ILE A 269 37.84 7.07 0.11
CA ILE A 269 38.13 6.04 -0.87
C ILE A 269 37.43 6.43 -2.18
N ASP A 270 38.18 6.44 -3.29
CA ASP A 270 37.60 6.66 -4.61
C ASP A 270 37.61 5.36 -5.41
N LEU A 271 36.39 4.92 -5.80
CA LEU A 271 36.10 3.71 -6.56
C LEU A 271 35.45 4.03 -7.93
N ASN A 272 35.54 5.29 -8.38
CA ASN A 272 35.01 5.62 -9.70
C ASN A 272 35.65 4.74 -10.80
N ASN A 273 36.94 4.47 -10.68
CA ASN A 273 37.64 3.54 -11.54
C ASN A 273 38.17 2.33 -10.75
N LEU A 274 37.64 1.13 -11.03
CA LEU A 274 38.05 -0.11 -10.38
C LEU A 274 39.48 -0.54 -10.69
N GLN A 275 40.06 -0.04 -11.80
CA GLN A 275 41.46 -0.31 -12.14
C GLN A 275 42.45 0.55 -11.34
N ARG A 276 41.94 1.69 -10.80
CA ARG A 276 42.77 2.63 -10.01
C ARG A 276 42.02 3.12 -8.81
N VAL A 277 42.09 2.35 -7.72
CA VAL A 277 41.48 2.74 -6.44
C VAL A 277 42.42 3.73 -5.72
N VAL A 278 41.89 4.89 -5.31
CA VAL A 278 42.63 5.89 -4.56
C VAL A 278 42.13 5.91 -3.12
N VAL A 279 43.05 5.78 -2.17
CA VAL A 279 42.76 5.83 -0.74
C VAL A 279 43.51 7.00 -0.14
N ASN A 280 42.79 7.91 0.50
CA ASN A 280 43.38 9.02 1.27
C ASN A 280 43.51 8.60 2.74
N PRO A 281 44.74 8.31 3.23
CA PRO A 281 44.93 7.93 4.61
C PRO A 281 44.76 9.16 5.52
N ILE A 282 44.29 8.95 6.75
CA ILE A 282 44.32 9.97 7.79
C ILE A 282 45.75 10.06 8.33
N THR A 283 46.44 11.15 8.03
CA THR A 283 47.76 11.43 8.56
C THR A 283 47.63 11.93 10.00
N ARG A 284 48.53 11.49 10.91
CA ARG A 284 48.51 11.90 12.33
C ARG A 284 48.54 13.40 12.58
N ALA A 285 48.94 14.20 11.57
CA ALA A 285 48.98 15.67 11.66
C ALA A 285 47.58 16.33 11.69
N SER A 286 46.58 15.74 11.02
CA SER A 286 45.21 16.29 11.04
C SER A 286 44.43 16.05 12.34
N ARG A 287 44.93 15.21 13.23
CA ARG A 287 44.32 14.97 14.57
C ARG A 287 44.56 16.10 15.57
N LYS A 288 45.49 17.03 15.30
CA LYS A 288 45.85 18.12 16.23
C LYS A 288 45.07 19.42 16.01
N SER A 289 44.34 19.56 14.95
CA SER A 289 43.62 20.80 14.63
C SER A 289 42.11 20.78 14.96
N GLU A 290 41.61 19.71 15.59
CA GLU A 290 40.19 19.56 15.97
C GLU A 290 39.95 19.39 17.49
N ASN A 291 40.95 19.78 18.32
CA ASN A 291 40.74 19.87 19.78
C ASN A 291 40.71 21.32 20.23
#